data_81dbe4d70f203d06519a8cf07c9369ff
#
_entry.id   81dbe4d70f203d06519a8cf07c9369ff
#
_cell.length_a   1.000
_cell.length_b   1.000
_cell.length_c   1.000
_cell.angle_alpha   90.00
_cell.angle_beta   90.00
_cell.angle_gamma   90.00
#
_symmetry.space_group_name_H-M   'P 1'
#
loop_
_entity.id
_entity.type
_entity.pdbx_description
1 polymer ?
#
loop_
_entity_poly.entity_id
_entity_poly.type
_entity_poly.pdbx_seq_one_letter_code
_entity_poly.pdbx_strand_id
1 'polypeptide(L)'
;MHRRGLLAAIAASGSVAVAGCAGAGGENGSYEFDAEPASVPSSAASEAGYEGEDPESFTLEQEFDVAGVNAQVSATTWAAGYENADNGSALFVASTPDASVGGQSVNPLVRADDTELIRRLLEQVDQQGIGGDGTDIEASDIEDRGSETRTILGEEVEISILETTVDAEVDAGDGQSGEVEDVPVYLYVGTVQHEEDVIALVGVHPTAVDASESLFSLMEQVEH
;
A
#
# COMPACT_ATOMS: atom_id res chain seq x y z
N MET A 1 -37.41 23.82 -55.13
CA MET A 1 -36.76 22.54 -55.53
C MET A 1 -35.74 22.17 -54.48
N HIS A 2 -36.06 21.18 -53.68
CA HIS A 2 -35.23 20.01 -53.33
C HIS A 2 -33.83 20.31 -52.89
N ARG A 3 -33.25 19.78 -51.81
CA ARG A 3 -33.41 18.52 -51.09
C ARG A 3 -32.51 18.53 -49.87
N ARG A 4 -33.05 18.05 -48.80
CA ARG A 4 -32.56 16.91 -48.03
C ARG A 4 -31.14 17.03 -47.45
N GLY A 5 -31.18 17.45 -46.22
CA GLY A 5 -30.21 17.21 -45.21
C GLY A 5 -29.97 15.75 -44.97
N LEU A 6 -28.86 15.43 -44.40
CA LEU A 6 -28.66 14.18 -43.74
C LEU A 6 -28.10 14.46 -42.32
N LEU A 7 -28.93 14.13 -41.36
CA LEU A 7 -28.55 14.05 -39.97
C LEU A 7 -27.46 12.95 -39.82
N ALA A 8 -26.25 13.35 -39.58
CA ALA A 8 -25.26 12.45 -39.01
C ALA A 8 -25.31 12.68 -37.52
N ALA A 9 -26.11 11.90 -36.82
CA ALA A 9 -25.98 11.71 -35.38
C ALA A 9 -24.68 10.94 -35.12
N ILE A 10 -23.64 11.64 -34.72
CA ILE A 10 -22.49 11.02 -34.10
C ILE A 10 -22.93 10.67 -32.70
N ALA A 11 -23.32 9.42 -32.51
CA ALA A 11 -23.36 8.81 -31.20
C ALA A 11 -21.91 8.79 -30.69
N ALA A 12 -21.56 9.77 -29.89
CA ALA A 12 -20.44 9.64 -28.98
C ALA A 12 -20.85 8.55 -27.99
N SER A 13 -20.48 7.31 -28.30
CA SER A 13 -20.41 6.25 -27.34
C SER A 13 -19.29 6.62 -26.38
N GLY A 14 -19.65 7.36 -25.33
CA GLY A 14 -18.86 7.37 -24.12
C GLY A 14 -18.79 5.94 -23.63
N SER A 15 -17.66 5.31 -23.79
CA SER A 15 -17.24 4.18 -22.99
C SER A 15 -17.17 4.69 -21.56
N VAL A 16 -18.26 4.53 -20.81
CA VAL A 16 -18.19 4.47 -19.37
C VAL A 16 -17.41 3.19 -19.13
N ALA A 17 -16.12 3.33 -18.79
CA ALA A 17 -15.40 2.28 -18.14
C ALA A 17 -16.14 2.08 -16.81
N VAL A 18 -16.98 1.07 -16.74
CA VAL A 18 -17.48 0.53 -15.48
C VAL A 18 -16.29 -0.25 -14.94
N ALA A 19 -15.36 0.47 -14.30
CA ALA A 19 -14.43 -0.14 -13.40
C ALA A 19 -15.25 -0.64 -12.23
N GLY A 20 -15.15 -1.91 -11.97
CA GLY A 20 -15.72 -2.51 -10.79
C GLY A 20 -17.09 -3.14 -10.96
N CYS A 21 -17.10 -4.35 -10.64
CA CYS A 21 -18.17 -5.29 -10.48
C CYS A 21 -18.32 -6.30 -11.59
N ALA A 22 -17.98 -7.38 -11.21
CA ALA A 22 -18.08 -8.72 -11.65
C ALA A 22 -16.72 -9.17 -12.17
N GLY A 23 -15.99 -9.83 -11.31
CA GLY A 23 -15.17 -10.92 -11.77
C GLY A 23 -16.03 -11.79 -12.68
N ALA A 24 -16.21 -11.36 -13.93
CA ALA A 24 -16.69 -12.24 -14.97
C ALA A 24 -15.58 -13.28 -15.10
N GLY A 25 -15.77 -14.41 -14.40
CA GLY A 25 -14.87 -15.53 -14.53
C GLY A 25 -14.67 -15.76 -16.01
N GLY A 26 -13.45 -15.54 -16.49
CA GLY A 26 -13.07 -15.94 -17.82
C GLY A 26 -13.40 -17.43 -17.95
N GLU A 27 -13.55 -17.92 -19.20
CA GLU A 27 -13.94 -19.30 -19.50
C GLU A 27 -13.07 -20.39 -18.87
N ASN A 28 -12.08 -20.04 -18.01
CA ASN A 28 -11.18 -20.94 -17.27
C ASN A 28 -11.03 -20.58 -15.77
N GLY A 29 -11.92 -19.78 -15.18
CA GLY A 29 -11.83 -19.45 -13.75
C GLY A 29 -10.68 -18.51 -13.40
N SER A 30 -10.20 -17.67 -14.32
CA SER A 30 -9.24 -16.62 -14.04
C SER A 30 -9.94 -15.27 -13.82
N TYR A 31 -9.46 -14.54 -12.80
CA TYR A 31 -9.96 -13.23 -12.42
C TYR A 31 -8.79 -12.25 -12.40
N GLU A 32 -9.01 -11.08 -12.97
CA GLU A 32 -8.03 -9.99 -12.97
C GLU A 32 -8.64 -8.80 -12.25
N PHE A 33 -7.89 -8.22 -11.33
CA PHE A 33 -8.25 -7.06 -10.55
C PHE A 33 -7.09 -6.05 -10.60
N ASP A 34 -7.39 -4.79 -10.81
CA ASP A 34 -6.39 -3.75 -10.89
C ASP A 34 -6.73 -2.64 -9.88
N ALA A 35 -5.79 -2.31 -9.00
CA ALA A 35 -5.88 -1.14 -8.14
C ALA A 35 -5.44 0.13 -8.88
N GLU A 36 -5.87 1.27 -8.38
CA GLU A 36 -5.30 2.58 -8.74
C GLU A 36 -4.15 2.95 -7.80
N PRO A 37 -3.19 3.80 -8.23
CA PRO A 37 -2.06 4.16 -7.39
C PRO A 37 -2.47 5.12 -6.27
N ALA A 38 -2.04 4.83 -5.03
CA ALA A 38 -2.10 5.76 -3.92
C ALA A 38 -0.72 6.35 -3.65
N SER A 39 -0.62 7.65 -3.38
CA SER A 39 0.64 8.34 -3.16
C SER A 39 0.51 9.59 -2.30
N VAL A 40 1.61 10.03 -1.70
CA VAL A 40 1.71 11.37 -1.10
C VAL A 40 2.20 12.34 -2.17
N PRO A 41 1.56 13.50 -2.37
CA PRO A 41 2.06 14.51 -3.29
C PRO A 41 3.52 14.88 -3.02
N SER A 42 4.34 14.97 -4.06
CA SER A 42 5.77 15.26 -3.93
C SER A 42 6.07 16.58 -3.20
N SER A 43 5.17 17.56 -3.32
CA SER A 43 5.27 18.83 -2.57
C SER A 43 5.09 18.61 -1.07
N ALA A 44 4.14 17.79 -0.67
CA ALA A 44 3.85 17.48 0.73
C ALA A 44 4.99 16.64 1.36
N ALA A 45 5.48 15.64 0.63
CA ALA A 45 6.64 14.86 1.04
C ALA A 45 7.87 15.76 1.26
N SER A 46 8.20 16.64 0.28
CA SER A 46 9.34 17.53 0.37
C SER A 46 9.22 18.58 1.49
N GLU A 47 8.02 19.11 1.74
CA GLU A 47 7.77 20.05 2.85
C GLU A 47 7.98 19.39 4.22
N ALA A 48 7.69 18.10 4.33
CA ALA A 48 7.94 17.31 5.53
C ALA A 48 9.38 16.76 5.63
N GLY A 49 10.22 17.01 4.62
CA GLY A 49 11.61 16.56 4.57
C GLY A 49 11.79 15.13 4.10
N TYR A 50 10.79 14.58 3.40
CA TYR A 50 10.86 13.24 2.81
C TYR A 50 11.15 13.32 1.31
N GLU A 51 11.93 12.37 0.84
CA GLU A 51 12.12 12.08 -0.57
C GLU A 51 11.31 10.83 -0.91
N GLY A 52 10.60 10.83 -2.03
CA GLY A 52 9.77 9.71 -2.47
C GLY A 52 9.88 9.52 -3.97
N GLU A 53 9.61 8.29 -4.41
CA GLU A 53 9.54 7.92 -5.81
C GLU A 53 8.08 7.81 -6.27
N ASP A 54 7.85 7.88 -7.57
CA ASP A 54 6.52 7.64 -8.15
C ASP A 54 6.07 6.21 -7.83
N PRO A 55 4.75 5.98 -7.61
CA PRO A 55 4.25 4.64 -7.34
C PRO A 55 4.62 3.64 -8.43
N GLU A 56 5.09 2.47 -8.01
CA GLU A 56 5.39 1.35 -8.90
C GLU A 56 4.34 0.25 -8.77
N SER A 57 3.95 -0.36 -9.90
CA SER A 57 2.97 -1.44 -9.88
C SER A 57 3.65 -2.81 -9.99
N PHE A 58 3.05 -3.78 -9.31
CA PHE A 58 3.42 -5.19 -9.42
C PHE A 58 2.17 -6.07 -9.40
N THR A 59 2.27 -7.25 -10.01
CA THR A 59 1.14 -8.16 -10.12
C THR A 59 1.34 -9.36 -9.19
N LEU A 60 0.34 -9.64 -8.37
CA LEU A 60 0.26 -10.81 -7.52
C LEU A 60 -0.65 -11.85 -8.15
N GLU A 61 -0.15 -13.06 -8.34
CA GLU A 61 -0.94 -14.20 -8.83
C GLU A 61 -1.18 -15.17 -7.68
N GLN A 62 -2.44 -15.54 -7.44
CA GLN A 62 -2.83 -16.49 -6.41
C GLN A 62 -3.86 -17.47 -6.96
N GLU A 63 -3.78 -18.73 -6.49
CA GLU A 63 -4.78 -19.75 -6.77
C GLU A 63 -5.67 -19.96 -5.56
N PHE A 64 -6.98 -19.91 -5.76
CA PHE A 64 -7.98 -20.14 -4.73
C PHE A 64 -8.87 -21.33 -5.11
N ASP A 65 -9.16 -22.19 -4.15
CA ASP A 65 -10.23 -23.20 -4.28
C ASP A 65 -11.53 -22.60 -3.73
N VAL A 66 -12.44 -22.25 -4.61
CA VAL A 66 -13.76 -21.74 -4.24
C VAL A 66 -14.80 -22.76 -4.63
N ALA A 67 -15.41 -23.41 -3.65
CA ALA A 67 -16.45 -24.42 -3.82
C ALA A 67 -16.07 -25.60 -4.74
N GLY A 68 -14.79 -26.00 -4.74
CA GLY A 68 -14.26 -27.10 -5.56
C GLY A 68 -13.92 -26.70 -7.00
N VAL A 69 -13.84 -25.40 -7.28
CA VAL A 69 -13.35 -24.84 -8.54
C VAL A 69 -12.07 -24.05 -8.25
N ASN A 70 -10.98 -24.43 -8.92
CA ASN A 70 -9.74 -23.65 -8.85
C ASN A 70 -9.94 -22.34 -9.62
N ALA A 71 -9.81 -21.23 -8.92
CA ALA A 71 -9.81 -19.90 -9.47
C ALA A 71 -8.40 -19.32 -9.42
N GLN A 72 -7.87 -18.86 -10.54
CA GLN A 72 -6.64 -18.10 -10.60
C GLN A 72 -6.97 -16.62 -10.51
N VAL A 73 -6.41 -15.94 -9.54
CA VAL A 73 -6.61 -14.51 -9.32
C VAL A 73 -5.30 -13.78 -9.56
N SER A 74 -5.35 -12.79 -10.41
CA SER A 74 -4.27 -11.84 -10.70
C SER A 74 -4.69 -10.47 -10.17
N ALA A 75 -3.89 -9.88 -9.31
CA ALA A 75 -4.15 -8.57 -8.72
C ALA A 75 -2.98 -7.62 -8.98
N THR A 76 -3.23 -6.50 -9.63
CA THR A 76 -2.25 -5.43 -9.78
C THR A 76 -2.31 -4.54 -8.54
N THR A 77 -1.18 -4.42 -7.86
CA THR A 77 -0.99 -3.63 -6.65
C THR A 77 0.00 -2.51 -6.95
N TRP A 78 -0.18 -1.35 -6.33
CA TRP A 78 0.75 -0.24 -6.41
C TRP A 78 1.43 -0.01 -5.06
N ALA A 79 2.68 0.46 -5.09
CA ALA A 79 3.44 0.79 -3.90
C ALA A 79 4.28 2.06 -4.11
N ALA A 80 4.39 2.86 -3.06
CA ALA A 80 5.24 4.06 -3.01
C ALA A 80 5.95 4.13 -1.66
N GLY A 81 7.23 4.51 -1.68
CA GLY A 81 8.05 4.71 -0.50
C GLY A 81 8.47 6.17 -0.36
N TYR A 82 8.57 6.64 0.88
CA TYR A 82 9.01 7.99 1.24
C TYR A 82 9.99 7.89 2.40
N GLU A 83 11.16 8.45 2.27
CA GLU A 83 12.23 8.34 3.26
C GLU A 83 12.73 9.70 3.70
N ASN A 84 13.05 9.84 4.97
CA ASN A 84 13.75 10.99 5.52
C ASN A 84 15.11 10.53 6.05
N ALA A 85 16.16 10.72 5.24
CA ALA A 85 17.52 10.29 5.56
C ALA A 85 18.12 11.02 6.78
N ASP A 86 17.61 12.22 7.14
CA ASP A 86 18.12 12.99 8.27
C ASP A 86 17.78 12.37 9.63
N ASN A 87 16.66 11.67 9.71
CA ASN A 87 16.16 11.09 10.95
C ASN A 87 15.86 9.59 10.88
N GLY A 88 16.04 8.96 9.72
CA GLY A 88 15.81 7.54 9.50
C GLY A 88 14.34 7.12 9.57
N SER A 89 13.40 8.05 9.34
CA SER A 89 11.98 7.71 9.25
C SER A 89 11.57 7.44 7.81
N ALA A 90 10.58 6.56 7.64
CA ALA A 90 10.03 6.23 6.34
C ALA A 90 8.51 6.02 6.42
N LEU A 91 7.82 6.27 5.30
CA LEU A 91 6.42 5.94 5.07
C LEU A 91 6.32 5.07 3.82
N PHE A 92 5.61 3.97 3.94
CA PHE A 92 5.24 3.10 2.84
C PHE A 92 3.73 3.16 2.61
N VAL A 93 3.33 3.30 1.36
CA VAL A 93 1.93 3.37 0.93
C VAL A 93 1.71 2.28 -0.10
N ALA A 94 0.74 1.41 0.11
CA ALA A 94 0.37 0.38 -0.86
C ALA A 94 -1.12 0.46 -1.16
N SER A 95 -1.49 0.35 -2.44
CA SER A 95 -2.87 0.24 -2.91
C SER A 95 -3.08 -1.12 -3.57
N THR A 96 -4.09 -1.85 -3.14
CA THR A 96 -4.43 -3.18 -3.64
C THR A 96 -5.94 -3.32 -3.82
N PRO A 97 -6.42 -4.02 -4.87
CA PRO A 97 -7.85 -4.10 -5.13
C PRO A 97 -8.60 -4.82 -4.00
N ASP A 98 -9.75 -4.28 -3.56
CA ASP A 98 -10.69 -4.98 -2.66
C ASP A 98 -11.47 -6.02 -3.46
N ALA A 99 -10.78 -7.10 -3.80
CA ALA A 99 -11.30 -8.14 -4.66
C ALA A 99 -12.02 -9.24 -3.88
N SER A 100 -13.14 -9.74 -4.42
CA SER A 100 -13.85 -10.88 -3.87
C SER A 100 -14.24 -11.89 -4.95
N VAL A 101 -14.04 -13.17 -4.66
CA VAL A 101 -14.44 -14.29 -5.52
C VAL A 101 -15.40 -15.19 -4.76
N GLY A 102 -16.57 -15.43 -5.33
CA GLY A 102 -17.61 -16.23 -4.67
C GLY A 102 -18.13 -15.66 -3.34
N GLY A 103 -18.02 -14.35 -3.14
CA GLY A 103 -18.42 -13.64 -1.92
C GLY A 103 -17.40 -13.73 -0.77
N GLN A 104 -16.20 -14.19 -1.05
CA GLN A 104 -15.06 -14.17 -0.12
C GLN A 104 -14.01 -13.18 -0.63
N SER A 105 -13.59 -12.23 0.21
CA SER A 105 -12.49 -11.36 -0.14
C SER A 105 -11.24 -12.19 -0.41
N VAL A 106 -10.58 -11.96 -1.52
CA VAL A 106 -9.28 -12.56 -1.87
C VAL A 106 -8.12 -11.67 -1.46
N ASN A 107 -8.43 -10.43 -1.03
CA ASN A 107 -7.42 -9.50 -0.55
C ASN A 107 -6.92 -9.92 0.84
N PRO A 108 -5.65 -10.28 1.00
CA PRO A 108 -5.08 -10.67 2.28
C PRO A 108 -5.06 -9.53 3.31
N LEU A 109 -5.04 -8.25 2.87
CA LEU A 109 -4.99 -7.09 3.74
C LEU A 109 -6.32 -6.83 4.46
N VAL A 110 -7.44 -7.20 3.84
CA VAL A 110 -8.78 -7.07 4.45
C VAL A 110 -9.01 -8.06 5.60
N ARG A 111 -8.25 -9.13 5.66
CA ARG A 111 -8.44 -10.25 6.60
C ARG A 111 -7.39 -10.33 7.70
N ALA A 112 -6.30 -9.61 7.54
CA ALA A 112 -5.20 -9.63 8.48
C ALA A 112 -5.54 -8.75 9.69
N ASP A 113 -5.19 -9.20 10.91
CA ASP A 113 -5.00 -8.28 12.03
C ASP A 113 -3.72 -7.44 11.78
N ASP A 114 -3.54 -6.37 12.55
CA ASP A 114 -2.44 -5.42 12.31
C ASP A 114 -1.07 -6.09 12.31
N THR A 115 -0.83 -7.03 13.22
CA THR A 115 0.44 -7.78 13.31
C THR A 115 0.66 -8.68 12.09
N GLU A 116 -0.37 -9.37 11.65
CA GLU A 116 -0.32 -10.23 10.46
C GLU A 116 -0.18 -9.38 9.18
N LEU A 117 -0.86 -8.23 9.13
CA LEU A 117 -0.74 -7.27 8.05
C LEU A 117 0.70 -6.78 7.90
N ILE A 118 1.31 -6.36 9.01
CA ILE A 118 2.70 -5.90 9.05
C ILE A 118 3.62 -6.99 8.54
N ARG A 119 3.51 -8.19 9.09
CA ARG A 119 4.36 -9.30 8.68
C ARG A 119 4.28 -9.56 7.18
N ARG A 120 3.08 -9.54 6.60
CA ARG A 120 2.88 -9.75 5.16
C ARG A 120 3.41 -8.60 4.32
N LEU A 121 3.20 -7.35 4.75
CA LEU A 121 3.72 -6.19 4.04
C LEU A 121 5.25 -6.17 4.08
N LEU A 122 5.86 -6.49 5.21
CA LEU A 122 7.31 -6.55 5.35
C LEU A 122 7.91 -7.68 4.51
N GLU A 123 7.33 -8.88 4.53
CA GLU A 123 7.73 -9.98 3.65
C GLU A 123 7.63 -9.59 2.15
N GLN A 124 6.64 -8.77 1.80
CA GLN A 124 6.44 -8.29 0.44
C GLN A 124 7.49 -7.22 0.06
N VAL A 125 7.76 -6.28 0.96
CA VAL A 125 8.78 -5.23 0.79
C VAL A 125 10.16 -5.85 0.60
N ASP A 126 10.52 -6.83 1.43
CA ASP A 126 11.78 -7.57 1.33
C ASP A 126 11.90 -8.33 -0.02
N GLN A 127 10.85 -9.01 -0.45
CA GLN A 127 10.84 -9.71 -1.74
C GLN A 127 10.95 -8.79 -2.96
N GLN A 128 10.50 -7.55 -2.85
CA GLN A 128 10.52 -6.55 -3.92
C GLN A 128 11.79 -5.68 -3.91
N GLY A 129 12.62 -5.76 -2.86
CA GLY A 129 13.78 -4.90 -2.68
C GLY A 129 13.43 -3.44 -2.42
N ILE A 130 12.18 -3.17 -2.03
CA ILE A 130 11.70 -1.83 -1.67
C ILE A 130 12.06 -1.61 -0.20
N GLY A 131 13.03 -0.75 0.10
CA GLY A 131 13.45 -0.46 1.49
C GLY A 131 14.92 -0.76 1.80
N GLY A 132 15.71 -1.15 0.79
CA GLY A 132 17.14 -1.47 0.93
C GLY A 132 17.39 -2.91 1.40
N ASP A 133 18.58 -3.42 1.09
CA ASP A 133 19.04 -4.71 1.61
C ASP A 133 19.20 -4.60 3.14
N GLY A 134 18.38 -5.29 3.93
CA GLY A 134 18.73 -5.53 5.33
C GLY A 134 17.69 -5.21 6.41
N THR A 135 16.39 -5.17 6.10
CA THR A 135 15.38 -5.03 7.17
C THR A 135 14.73 -6.38 7.48
N ASP A 136 15.45 -7.25 8.18
CA ASP A 136 14.84 -8.46 8.77
C ASP A 136 14.04 -8.07 10.02
N ILE A 137 12.71 -7.93 9.89
CA ILE A 137 11.81 -7.71 11.03
C ILE A 137 11.30 -9.06 11.52
N GLU A 138 11.76 -9.48 12.70
CA GLU A 138 11.19 -10.65 13.34
C GLU A 138 9.87 -10.30 14.02
N ALA A 139 8.76 -10.80 13.47
CA ALA A 139 7.40 -10.58 13.97
C ALA A 139 7.15 -11.09 15.40
N SER A 140 8.11 -11.79 16.00
CA SER A 140 8.02 -12.36 17.35
C SER A 140 8.10 -11.32 18.46
N ASP A 141 8.64 -10.13 18.19
CA ASP A 141 8.98 -9.12 19.20
C ASP A 141 8.19 -7.81 19.02
N ILE A 142 7.02 -7.88 18.35
CA ILE A 142 6.15 -6.73 18.16
C ILE A 142 5.33 -6.49 19.42
N GLU A 143 5.51 -5.33 20.05
CA GLU A 143 4.74 -4.88 21.21
C GLU A 143 3.72 -3.81 20.80
N ASP A 144 2.47 -3.98 21.22
CA ASP A 144 1.42 -2.98 21.05
C ASP A 144 1.64 -1.79 22.00
N ARG A 145 1.62 -0.57 21.47
CA ARG A 145 1.79 0.69 22.20
C ARG A 145 0.51 1.54 22.19
N GLY A 146 -0.56 1.07 21.57
CA GLY A 146 -1.84 1.75 21.44
C GLY A 146 -2.20 2.13 20.03
N SER A 147 -3.14 3.04 19.87
CA SER A 147 -3.57 3.51 18.55
C SER A 147 -3.94 5.00 18.58
N GLU A 148 -3.92 5.63 17.40
CA GLU A 148 -4.44 6.97 17.16
C GLU A 148 -5.40 6.97 15.98
N THR A 149 -6.44 7.81 16.06
CA THR A 149 -7.37 8.00 14.94
C THR A 149 -6.95 9.22 14.12
N ARG A 150 -6.84 9.04 12.80
CA ARG A 150 -6.52 10.09 11.84
C ARG A 150 -7.54 10.11 10.71
N THR A 151 -7.67 11.23 9.99
CA THR A 151 -8.53 11.33 8.80
C THR A 151 -7.70 11.13 7.56
N ILE A 152 -7.90 10.05 6.84
CA ILE A 152 -7.16 9.68 5.63
C ILE A 152 -8.16 9.42 4.52
N LEU A 153 -7.98 10.02 3.34
CA LEU A 153 -8.92 9.95 2.22
C LEU A 153 -10.38 10.29 2.60
N GLY A 154 -10.55 11.12 3.64
CA GLY A 154 -11.88 11.53 4.14
C GLY A 154 -12.52 10.57 5.12
N GLU A 155 -11.89 9.45 5.45
CA GLU A 155 -12.36 8.43 6.40
C GLU A 155 -11.59 8.51 7.72
N GLU A 156 -12.25 8.16 8.85
CA GLU A 156 -11.58 8.00 10.14
C GLU A 156 -10.87 6.65 10.18
N VAL A 157 -9.54 6.68 10.26
CA VAL A 157 -8.67 5.50 10.24
C VAL A 157 -8.00 5.36 11.59
N GLU A 158 -8.11 4.19 12.20
CA GLU A 158 -7.31 3.83 13.38
C GLU A 158 -5.93 3.41 12.93
N ILE A 159 -4.90 4.11 13.42
CA ILE A 159 -3.49 3.80 13.18
C ILE A 159 -2.95 3.11 14.42
N SER A 160 -2.61 1.84 14.31
CA SER A 160 -1.96 1.07 15.36
C SER A 160 -0.51 1.52 15.54
N ILE A 161 -0.08 1.68 16.79
CA ILE A 161 1.29 2.05 17.15
C ILE A 161 1.94 0.84 17.79
N LEU A 162 2.98 0.35 17.14
CA LEU A 162 3.69 -0.84 17.55
C LEU A 162 5.17 -0.50 17.78
N GLU A 163 5.83 -1.29 18.60
CA GLU A 163 7.28 -1.20 18.81
C GLU A 163 7.92 -2.54 18.53
N THR A 164 9.04 -2.52 17.81
CA THR A 164 9.86 -3.71 17.52
C THR A 164 11.33 -3.33 17.38
N THR A 165 12.19 -4.29 17.10
CA THR A 165 13.57 -4.06 16.73
C THR A 165 13.80 -4.45 15.28
N VAL A 166 14.71 -3.74 14.62
CA VAL A 166 15.13 -4.02 13.24
C VAL A 166 16.66 -4.00 13.18
N ASP A 167 17.21 -4.79 12.29
CA ASP A 167 18.61 -4.65 11.91
C ASP A 167 18.71 -3.58 10.81
N ALA A 168 19.61 -2.63 10.98
CA ALA A 168 19.76 -1.51 10.07
C ALA A 168 21.19 -1.37 9.55
N GLU A 169 21.35 -1.20 8.25
CA GLU A 169 22.60 -0.76 7.68
C GLU A 169 22.79 0.75 7.87
N VAL A 170 23.89 1.15 8.45
CA VAL A 170 24.26 2.57 8.60
C VAL A 170 25.49 2.87 7.76
N ASP A 171 25.42 3.92 6.95
CA ASP A 171 26.57 4.47 6.25
C ASP A 171 27.46 5.21 7.26
N ALA A 172 28.62 4.62 7.57
CA ALA A 172 29.58 5.21 8.50
C ALA A 172 30.44 6.33 7.87
N GLY A 173 30.14 6.71 6.61
CA GLY A 173 30.99 7.59 5.81
C GLY A 173 32.26 6.90 5.29
N ASP A 174 32.94 7.52 4.33
CA ASP A 174 34.14 7.00 3.66
C ASP A 174 33.95 5.66 2.90
N GLY A 175 32.71 5.30 2.54
CA GLY A 175 32.37 4.07 1.82
C GLY A 175 32.44 2.82 2.69
N GLN A 176 32.30 2.97 4.00
CA GLN A 176 32.12 1.87 4.94
C GLN A 176 30.65 1.86 5.39
N SER A 177 29.93 0.80 5.09
CA SER A 177 28.66 0.47 5.73
C SER A 177 28.92 -0.38 6.98
N GLY A 178 28.12 -0.15 8.00
CA GLY A 178 28.10 -0.95 9.24
C GLY A 178 26.67 -1.43 9.48
N GLU A 179 26.54 -2.67 9.93
CA GLU A 179 25.27 -3.22 10.39
C GLU A 179 25.12 -2.90 11.90
N VAL A 180 23.94 -2.39 12.26
CA VAL A 180 23.55 -2.18 13.67
C VAL A 180 22.37 -3.09 13.93
N GLU A 181 22.59 -4.10 14.79
CA GLU A 181 21.57 -5.05 15.19
C GLU A 181 20.66 -4.46 16.28
N ASP A 182 19.41 -4.93 16.35
CA ASP A 182 18.44 -4.59 17.40
C ASP A 182 18.16 -3.09 17.56
N VAL A 183 17.99 -2.33 16.46
CA VAL A 183 17.57 -0.93 16.52
C VAL A 183 16.10 -0.86 16.88
N PRO A 184 15.71 -0.28 18.04
CA PRO A 184 14.29 -0.17 18.38
C PRO A 184 13.61 0.88 17.54
N VAL A 185 12.44 0.50 16.95
CA VAL A 185 11.63 1.36 16.06
C VAL A 185 10.18 1.35 16.50
N TYR A 186 9.48 2.45 16.22
CA TYR A 186 8.03 2.50 16.20
C TYR A 186 7.51 2.24 14.79
N LEU A 187 6.45 1.45 14.70
CA LEU A 187 5.67 1.21 13.48
C LEU A 187 4.28 1.81 13.65
N TYR A 188 3.80 2.49 12.63
CA TYR A 188 2.48 3.10 12.54
C TYR A 188 1.75 2.43 11.39
N VAL A 189 0.69 1.68 11.68
CA VAL A 189 0.01 0.86 10.69
C VAL A 189 -1.46 1.19 10.62
N GLY A 190 -1.93 1.46 9.43
CA GLY A 190 -3.34 1.70 9.16
C GLY A 190 -3.77 1.19 7.81
N THR A 191 -5.04 0.88 7.69
CA THR A 191 -5.67 0.53 6.41
C THR A 191 -6.94 1.33 6.23
N VAL A 192 -7.18 1.78 5.01
CA VAL A 192 -8.42 2.45 4.64
C VAL A 192 -8.96 1.85 3.35
N GLN A 193 -10.27 1.62 3.30
CA GLN A 193 -10.95 1.30 2.06
C GLN A 193 -11.35 2.60 1.37
N HIS A 194 -10.95 2.75 0.13
CA HIS A 194 -11.32 3.90 -0.67
C HIS A 194 -11.69 3.42 -2.08
N GLU A 195 -12.91 3.78 -2.52
CA GLU A 195 -13.48 3.30 -3.78
C GLU A 195 -13.52 1.76 -3.87
N GLU A 196 -12.72 1.16 -4.73
CA GLU A 196 -12.65 -0.29 -4.95
C GLU A 196 -11.32 -0.88 -4.48
N ASP A 197 -10.54 -0.09 -3.71
CA ASP A 197 -9.21 -0.45 -3.26
C ASP A 197 -9.07 -0.42 -1.74
N VAL A 198 -8.08 -1.13 -1.25
CA VAL A 198 -7.60 -1.07 0.14
C VAL A 198 -6.22 -0.43 0.12
N ILE A 199 -6.11 0.69 0.80
CA ILE A 199 -4.85 1.42 0.96
C ILE A 199 -4.25 1.05 2.30
N ALA A 200 -3.04 0.50 2.30
CA ALA A 200 -2.26 0.21 3.49
C ALA A 200 -1.16 1.25 3.67
N LEU A 201 -0.98 1.69 4.91
CA LEU A 201 -0.02 2.71 5.32
C LEU A 201 0.87 2.13 6.40
N VAL A 202 2.17 2.19 6.21
CA VAL A 202 3.14 1.77 7.23
C VAL A 202 4.19 2.87 7.39
N GLY A 203 4.15 3.54 8.53
CA GLY A 203 5.19 4.49 8.94
C GLY A 203 6.19 3.81 9.87
N VAL A 204 7.45 4.21 9.81
CA VAL A 204 8.50 3.72 10.70
C VAL A 204 9.44 4.84 11.10
N HIS A 205 9.91 4.83 12.35
CA HIS A 205 11.04 5.65 12.77
C HIS A 205 11.76 5.03 13.98
N PRO A 206 13.06 5.28 14.15
CA PRO A 206 13.80 4.87 15.35
C PRO A 206 13.19 5.50 16.61
N THR A 207 13.12 4.74 17.71
CA THR A 207 12.54 5.25 18.97
C THR A 207 13.33 6.44 19.56
N ALA A 208 14.58 6.61 19.16
CA ALA A 208 15.45 7.73 19.56
C ALA A 208 15.08 9.06 18.88
N VAL A 209 14.21 9.05 17.90
CA VAL A 209 13.76 10.20 17.10
C VAL A 209 12.27 10.40 17.31
N ASP A 210 11.81 11.65 17.33
CA ASP A 210 10.39 11.98 17.33
C ASP A 210 9.96 12.41 15.92
N ALA A 211 9.43 11.45 15.15
CA ALA A 211 8.93 11.69 13.79
C ALA A 211 7.45 11.33 13.62
N SER A 212 6.76 10.99 14.71
CA SER A 212 5.36 10.54 14.70
C SER A 212 4.42 11.53 14.01
N GLU A 213 4.45 12.80 14.42
CA GLU A 213 3.57 13.84 13.85
C GLU A 213 3.85 14.09 12.36
N SER A 214 5.12 13.98 11.92
CA SER A 214 5.47 14.11 10.51
C SER A 214 4.91 12.96 9.69
N LEU A 215 5.01 11.72 10.20
CA LEU A 215 4.43 10.53 9.56
C LEU A 215 2.91 10.61 9.50
N PHE A 216 2.23 10.98 10.59
CA PHE A 216 0.79 11.17 10.57
C PHE A 216 0.36 12.24 9.57
N SER A 217 1.09 13.37 9.52
CA SER A 217 0.81 14.44 8.55
C SER A 217 0.96 13.97 7.10
N LEU A 218 1.92 13.08 6.80
CA LEU A 218 2.05 12.49 5.48
C LEU A 218 0.91 11.51 5.16
N MET A 219 0.53 10.66 6.11
CA MET A 219 -0.59 9.73 5.95
C MET A 219 -1.91 10.46 5.66
N GLU A 220 -2.15 11.59 6.32
CA GLU A 220 -3.34 12.43 6.10
C GLU A 220 -3.34 13.13 4.72
N GLN A 221 -2.20 13.21 4.05
CA GLN A 221 -2.04 13.83 2.73
C GLN A 221 -1.98 12.81 1.58
N VAL A 222 -2.22 11.53 1.85
CA VAL A 222 -2.31 10.52 0.80
C VAL A 222 -3.48 10.84 -0.14
N GLU A 223 -3.22 10.73 -1.42
CA GLU A 223 -4.19 10.86 -2.53
C GLU A 223 -4.31 9.50 -3.24
N HIS A 224 -5.52 9.23 -3.75
CA HIS A 224 -5.86 8.01 -4.46
C HIS A 224 -6.81 8.29 -5.62
#